data_c2d2860adb1d752015870490f2bdfb56
#
_entry.id   c2d2860adb1d752015870490f2bdfb56
#
_cell.length_a   1.000
_cell.length_b   1.000
_cell.length_c   1.000
_cell.angle_alpha   90.00
_cell.angle_beta   90.00
_cell.angle_gamma   90.00
#
_symmetry.space_group_name_H-M   'P 1'
#
loop_
_entity.id
_entity.type
_entity.pdbx_description
1 polymer ?
#
loop_
_entity_poly.entity_id
_entity_poly.type
_entity_poly.pdbx_seq_one_letter_code
_entity_poly.pdbx_strand_id
1 'polypeptide(L)'
;MKESTLPVREPKFSAPFFQILIRVEVFFQDDCYPGHLWDVSRSGACIRSFRSVPMGSPAQIRFHDPSDAEIVEAKGELIWINQLRGAHYSGLRFEEGFDISQTFLRLLVKTDPS
;
A
#
# COMPACT_ATOMS: atom_id res chain seq x y z
N MET A 1 21.51 3.81 -2.00
CA MET A 1 20.88 3.96 -2.25
C MET A 1 19.81 4.53 -1.95
N LYS A 2 19.10 4.83 -1.83
CA LYS A 2 18.24 5.65 -1.79
C LYS A 2 16.99 5.31 -1.21
N GLU A 3 16.70 4.32 -0.90
CA GLU A 3 15.45 3.97 -0.49
C GLU A 3 15.07 4.40 0.85
N SER A 4 15.92 4.84 1.64
CA SER A 4 15.58 5.29 2.98
C SER A 4 14.62 6.48 2.98
N THR A 5 14.45 7.13 1.84
CA THR A 5 13.53 8.26 1.79
C THR A 5 12.11 7.84 1.51
N LEU A 6 11.86 6.57 1.29
CA LEU A 6 10.51 6.11 0.99
C LEU A 6 9.75 5.84 2.28
N PRO A 7 8.46 6.14 2.32
CA PRO A 7 7.67 5.85 3.51
C PRO A 7 7.45 4.36 3.75
N VAL A 8 7.57 3.55 2.69
CA VAL A 8 7.48 2.10 2.83
C VAL A 8 8.68 1.50 2.17
N ARG A 9 9.09 0.36 2.64
CA ARG A 9 10.23 -0.32 2.07
C ARG A 9 9.86 -0.97 0.78
N GLU A 10 10.83 -1.09 -0.09
CA GLU A 10 10.64 -1.88 -1.28
C GLU A 10 10.42 -3.33 -0.88
N PRO A 11 9.67 -4.07 -1.68
CA PRO A 11 9.38 -5.46 -1.35
C PRO A 11 10.63 -6.32 -1.38
N LYS A 12 10.63 -7.31 -0.53
CA LYS A 12 11.68 -8.29 -0.51
C LYS A 12 11.12 -9.61 -0.99
N PHE A 13 11.98 -10.57 -1.21
CA PHE A 13 11.54 -11.85 -1.74
C PHE A 13 11.03 -12.76 -0.67
N SER A 14 10.47 -12.24 0.36
CA SER A 14 9.89 -13.05 1.41
C SER A 14 8.39 -13.00 1.27
N ALA A 15 7.73 -13.93 1.94
CA ALA A 15 6.29 -13.93 1.97
C ALA A 15 5.78 -12.64 2.58
N PRO A 16 4.55 -12.27 2.26
CA PRO A 16 3.95 -11.12 2.92
C PRO A 16 3.96 -11.31 4.42
N PHE A 17 3.99 -10.13 5.11
CA PHE A 17 4.03 -10.11 6.50
C PHE A 17 2.90 -10.82 7.13
N PHE A 18 1.69 -10.78 6.55
CA PHE A 18 0.50 -11.37 7.13
C PHE A 18 0.03 -12.52 6.29
N GLN A 19 -0.64 -13.45 6.96
CA GLN A 19 -1.11 -14.66 6.34
C GLN A 19 -2.31 -14.40 5.45
N ILE A 20 -3.07 -13.36 5.71
CA ILE A 20 -4.30 -13.09 5.02
C ILE A 20 -4.05 -12.03 3.96
N LEU A 21 -4.51 -12.29 2.76
CA LEU A 21 -4.37 -11.32 1.69
C LEU A 21 -5.41 -10.22 1.85
N ILE A 22 -4.94 -8.99 1.84
CA ILE A 22 -5.80 -7.83 1.92
C ILE A 22 -5.97 -7.29 0.52
N ARG A 23 -7.18 -7.36 0.00
CA ARG A 23 -7.45 -6.85 -1.34
C ARG A 23 -7.48 -5.33 -1.31
N VAL A 24 -6.87 -4.73 -2.31
CA VAL A 24 -6.86 -3.27 -2.42
C VAL A 24 -7.21 -2.87 -3.83
N GLU A 25 -7.65 -1.63 -3.97
CA GLU A 25 -7.84 -1.01 -5.26
C GLU A 25 -7.19 0.35 -5.20
N VAL A 26 -6.32 0.62 -6.16
CA VAL A 26 -5.68 1.92 -6.27
C VAL A 26 -6.38 2.67 -7.38
N PHE A 27 -6.79 3.89 -7.08
CA PHE A 27 -7.45 4.76 -8.06
C PHE A 27 -6.53 5.91 -8.39
N PHE A 28 -6.23 6.09 -9.66
CA PHE A 28 -5.39 7.17 -10.10
C PHE A 28 -5.88 7.65 -11.44
N GLN A 29 -6.20 8.93 -11.50
CA GLN A 29 -6.82 9.54 -12.65
C GLN A 29 -8.03 8.69 -13.02
N ASP A 30 -8.57 8.36 -13.85
CA ASP A 30 -9.82 7.66 -14.04
C ASP A 30 -9.67 6.15 -14.12
N ASP A 31 -8.58 5.62 -13.60
CA ASP A 31 -8.30 4.20 -13.67
C ASP A 31 -8.30 3.56 -12.31
N CYS A 32 -8.59 2.27 -12.30
CA CYS A 32 -8.56 1.45 -11.09
C CYS A 32 -7.54 0.34 -11.28
N TYR A 33 -6.67 0.17 -10.29
CA TYR A 33 -5.62 -0.82 -10.33
C TYR A 33 -5.81 -1.77 -9.15
N PRO A 34 -6.43 -2.92 -9.38
CA PRO A 34 -6.64 -3.87 -8.29
C PRO A 34 -5.37 -4.60 -7.93
N GLY A 35 -5.27 -5.01 -6.69
CA GLY A 35 -4.11 -5.72 -6.22
C GLY A 35 -4.29 -6.16 -4.80
N HIS A 36 -3.15 -6.39 -4.15
CA HIS A 36 -3.13 -6.84 -2.76
C HIS A 36 -2.13 -5.99 -1.99
N LEU A 37 -2.43 -5.82 -0.71
CA LEU A 37 -1.52 -5.13 0.18
C LEU A 37 -0.31 -6.02 0.42
N TRP A 38 0.88 -5.48 0.20
CA TRP A 38 2.10 -6.21 0.44
C TRP A 38 2.66 -5.88 1.81
N ASP A 39 2.63 -4.60 2.16
CA ASP A 39 3.15 -4.13 3.42
C ASP A 39 2.52 -2.78 3.71
N VAL A 40 2.41 -2.43 4.97
CA VAL A 40 1.81 -1.17 5.36
C VAL A 40 2.51 -0.62 6.59
N SER A 41 2.65 0.70 6.61
CA SER A 41 3.21 1.41 7.74
C SER A 41 2.32 2.62 8.02
N ARG A 42 2.70 3.37 9.02
CA ARG A 42 1.93 4.58 9.34
C ARG A 42 1.96 5.59 8.22
N SER A 43 3.01 5.61 7.43
CA SER A 43 3.19 6.64 6.41
C SER A 43 2.73 6.19 5.04
N GLY A 44 2.55 4.90 4.82
CA GLY A 44 2.17 4.46 3.49
C GLY A 44 2.00 2.99 3.36
N ALA A 45 1.80 2.55 2.13
CA ALA A 45 1.55 1.15 1.84
C ALA A 45 2.30 0.73 0.59
N CYS A 46 2.73 -0.52 0.58
CA CYS A 46 3.29 -1.14 -0.60
C CYS A 46 2.24 -2.09 -1.15
N ILE A 47 1.94 -1.97 -2.42
CA ILE A 47 0.87 -2.71 -3.07
C ILE A 47 1.46 -3.54 -4.20
N ARG A 48 1.01 -4.78 -4.30
CA ARG A 48 1.31 -5.61 -5.45
C ARG A 48 0.08 -5.62 -6.33
N SER A 49 0.22 -5.14 -7.55
CA SER A 49 -0.91 -5.01 -8.44
C SER A 49 -0.73 -5.88 -9.67
N PHE A 50 -1.83 -6.07 -10.40
CA PHE A 50 -1.81 -6.92 -11.59
C PHE A 50 -1.20 -6.22 -12.78
N ARG A 51 -1.19 -4.91 -12.77
CA ARG A 51 -0.54 -4.14 -13.82
C ARG A 51 0.13 -2.95 -13.18
N SER A 52 1.02 -2.34 -13.93
CA SER A 52 1.83 -1.24 -13.43
C SER A 52 0.97 -0.04 -13.10
N VAL A 53 1.17 0.52 -11.91
CA VAL A 53 0.47 1.72 -11.48
C VAL A 53 1.37 2.90 -11.74
N PRO A 54 0.87 3.98 -12.36
CA PRO A 54 1.73 5.14 -12.60
C PRO A 54 2.08 5.84 -11.29
N MET A 55 3.14 6.62 -11.34
CA MET A 55 3.49 7.47 -10.21
C MET A 55 2.70 8.77 -10.30
N GLY A 56 2.47 9.39 -9.16
CA GLY A 56 1.85 10.70 -9.15
C GLY A 56 0.81 10.86 -8.07
N SER A 57 0.16 12.01 -8.10
CA SER A 57 -0.89 12.35 -7.16
C SER A 57 -1.90 13.25 -7.86
N PRO A 58 -3.13 13.31 -7.37
CA PRO A 58 -3.61 12.57 -6.21
C PRO A 58 -3.93 11.13 -6.56
N ALA A 59 -3.74 10.28 -5.61
CA ALA A 59 -4.12 8.89 -5.73
C ALA A 59 -5.00 8.53 -4.54
N GLN A 60 -5.76 7.46 -4.69
CA GLN A 60 -6.62 6.99 -3.61
C GLN A 60 -6.49 5.49 -3.55
N ILE A 61 -6.53 4.94 -2.35
CA ILE A 61 -6.46 3.50 -2.18
C ILE A 61 -7.60 3.07 -1.29
N ARG A 62 -8.19 1.94 -1.64
CA ARG A 62 -9.26 1.34 -0.87
C ARG A 62 -8.77 -0.02 -0.39
N PHE A 63 -8.85 -0.24 0.92
CA PHE A 63 -8.45 -1.50 1.53
C PHE A 63 -9.70 -2.22 1.99
N HIS A 64 -9.78 -3.50 1.68
CA HIS A 64 -10.93 -4.31 2.02
C HIS A 64 -10.59 -5.21 3.19
N ASP A 65 -11.32 -5.02 4.30
CA ASP A 65 -11.19 -5.88 5.45
C ASP A 65 -11.58 -7.30 5.04
N PRO A 66 -10.75 -8.31 5.33
CA PRO A 66 -11.10 -9.68 4.95
C PRO A 66 -12.42 -10.16 5.52
N SER A 67 -12.86 -9.61 6.63
CA SER A 67 -14.14 -9.99 7.22
C SER A 67 -15.31 -9.20 6.63
N ASP A 68 -15.01 -8.29 5.69
CA ASP A 68 -15.99 -7.42 5.08
C ASP A 68 -16.67 -6.48 6.06
N ALA A 69 -16.08 -6.32 7.23
CA ALA A 69 -16.68 -5.45 8.23
C ALA A 69 -16.46 -3.98 7.92
N GLU A 70 -15.42 -3.69 7.13
CA GLU A 70 -15.10 -2.29 6.92
C GLU A 70 -14.31 -2.14 5.62
N ILE A 71 -14.44 -0.99 5.00
CA ILE A 71 -13.63 -0.61 3.86
C ILE A 71 -12.95 0.69 4.25
N VAL A 72 -11.64 0.73 4.12
CA VAL A 72 -10.86 1.90 4.48
C VAL A 72 -10.40 2.58 3.22
N GLU A 73 -10.56 3.88 3.16
CA GLU A 73 -10.08 4.66 2.03
C GLU A 73 -9.06 5.66 2.52
N ALA A 74 -8.00 5.83 1.75
CA ALA A 74 -6.96 6.79 2.05
C ALA A 74 -6.53 7.48 0.77
N LYS A 75 -6.12 8.71 0.89
CA LYS A 75 -5.58 9.46 -0.23
C LYS A 75 -4.09 9.56 -0.06
N GLY A 76 -3.40 9.77 -1.16
CA GLY A 76 -1.97 9.90 -1.08
C GLY A 76 -1.33 10.10 -2.43
N GLU A 77 -0.07 9.75 -2.47
CA GLU A 77 0.76 9.94 -3.63
C GLU A 77 1.48 8.63 -3.94
N LEU A 78 1.49 8.26 -5.20
CA LEU A 78 2.23 7.08 -5.66
C LEU A 78 3.65 7.52 -5.91
N ILE A 79 4.58 7.11 -5.05
CA ILE A 79 5.90 7.70 -4.99
C ILE A 79 6.99 6.82 -5.58
N TRP A 80 6.74 5.52 -5.75
CA TRP A 80 7.70 4.67 -6.43
C TRP A 80 6.99 3.47 -7.04
N ILE A 81 7.60 2.93 -8.08
CA ILE A 81 7.13 1.71 -8.71
C ILE A 81 8.34 0.81 -8.91
N ASN A 82 8.09 -0.48 -8.91
CA ASN A 82 9.15 -1.46 -9.11
C ASN A 82 8.52 -2.71 -9.72
N GLN A 83 9.28 -3.38 -10.54
CA GLN A 83 8.84 -4.63 -11.12
C GLN A 83 9.87 -5.70 -10.79
N LEU A 84 9.42 -6.73 -10.09
CA LEU A 84 10.29 -7.81 -9.68
C LEU A 84 9.66 -9.12 -10.12
N ARG A 85 10.39 -9.85 -10.97
CA ARG A 85 9.94 -11.19 -11.38
C ARG A 85 8.54 -11.16 -11.99
N GLY A 86 8.27 -10.13 -12.76
CA GLY A 86 6.98 -10.03 -13.43
C GLY A 86 5.85 -9.48 -12.58
N ALA A 87 6.08 -9.24 -11.31
CA ALA A 87 5.06 -8.64 -10.46
C ALA A 87 5.28 -7.13 -10.39
N HIS A 88 4.20 -6.41 -10.27
CA HIS A 88 4.23 -4.96 -10.22
C HIS A 88 4.00 -4.49 -8.78
N TYR A 89 4.94 -3.72 -8.26
CA TYR A 89 4.84 -3.18 -6.92
C TYR A 89 4.83 -1.68 -7.00
N SER A 90 4.09 -1.06 -6.10
CA SER A 90 4.06 0.39 -6.03
C SER A 90 3.98 0.82 -4.57
N GLY A 91 4.51 1.99 -4.29
CA GLY A 91 4.46 2.56 -2.96
C GLY A 91 3.60 3.79 -2.96
N LEU A 92 2.68 3.84 -2.01
CA LEU A 92 1.79 4.97 -1.85
C LEU A 92 2.06 5.59 -0.49
N ARG A 93 2.33 6.90 -0.48
CA ARG A 93 2.50 7.65 0.74
C ARG A 93 1.16 8.28 1.10
N PHE A 94 0.70 8.02 2.32
CA PHE A 94 -0.58 8.55 2.77
C PHE A 94 -0.53 10.06 2.88
N GLU A 95 -1.65 10.68 2.58
CA GLU A 95 -1.82 12.09 2.78
C GLU A 95 -1.76 12.40 4.26
N GLU A 96 -1.24 13.56 4.59
CA GLU A 96 -1.18 14.01 5.96
C GLU A 96 -2.59 14.04 6.54
N GLY A 97 -2.74 13.54 7.75
CA GLY A 97 -4.05 13.49 8.37
C GLY A 97 -4.70 12.12 8.35
N PHE A 98 -4.23 11.22 7.50
CA PHE A 98 -4.76 9.86 7.54
C PHE A 98 -4.21 9.14 8.77
N ASP A 99 -5.11 8.63 9.58
CA ASP A 99 -4.72 7.99 10.83
C ASP A 99 -5.02 6.50 10.74
N ILE A 100 -4.01 5.72 10.46
CA ILE A 100 -4.16 4.29 10.27
C ILE A 100 -4.61 3.59 11.56
N SER A 101 -4.36 4.23 12.71
CA SER A 101 -4.71 3.61 13.98
C SER A 101 -6.23 3.56 14.18
N GLN A 102 -6.97 4.29 13.37
CA GLN A 102 -8.42 4.28 13.44
C GLN A 102 -9.04 3.24 12.51
N THR A 103 -8.23 2.40 11.91
CA THR A 103 -8.69 1.45 10.91
C THR A 103 -8.27 0.04 11.29
N PHE A 104 -8.83 -0.96 10.59
CA PHE A 104 -8.42 -2.34 10.83
C PHE A 104 -6.96 -2.55 10.45
N LEU A 105 -6.40 -1.66 9.64
CA LEU A 105 -5.01 -1.81 9.22
C LEU A 105 -4.03 -1.68 10.37
N ARG A 106 -4.48 -1.12 11.49
CA ARG A 106 -3.59 -0.97 12.65
C ARG A 106 -3.04 -2.31 13.11
N LEU A 107 -3.78 -3.38 12.86
CA LEU A 107 -3.36 -4.70 13.28
C LEU A 107 -2.23 -5.25 12.41
N LEU A 108 -2.02 -4.65 11.26
CA LEU A 108 -1.03 -5.12 10.31
C LEU A 108 0.25 -4.29 10.33
N VAL A 109 0.20 -3.12 10.95
CA VAL A 109 1.36 -2.25 11.00
C VAL A 109 2.37 -2.85 11.95
N LYS A 110 3.58 -3.07 11.44
CA LYS A 110 4.63 -3.52 12.31
C LYS A 110 4.98 -2.45 13.28
N THR A 111 5.08 -2.83 14.52
CA THR A 111 5.64 -1.92 15.50
C THR A 111 7.11 -1.84 15.21
N ASP A 112 7.53 -0.68 14.81
CA ASP A 112 8.91 -0.50 14.49
C ASP A 112 9.61 0.01 15.73
N PRO A 113 10.64 -0.68 16.18
CA PRO A 113 11.34 -0.25 17.38
C PRO A 113 12.08 1.07 17.17
N SER A 114 12.29 1.43 15.95
CA SER A 114 13.03 2.66 15.73
C SER A 114 12.11 3.84 15.57
#